data_0b28af086792610edb9882222ba0af8c
#
_entry.id   0b28af086792610edb9882222ba0af8c
#
_cell.length_a   1.000
_cell.length_b   1.000
_cell.length_c   1.000
_cell.angle_alpha   90.00
_cell.angle_beta   90.00
_cell.angle_gamma   90.00
#
_symmetry.space_group_name_H-M   'P 1'
#
loop_
_entity.id
_entity.type
_entity.pdbx_description
1 polymer ?
#
loop_
_entity_poly.entity_id
_entity_poly.type
_entity_poly.pdbx_seq_one_letter_code
_entity_poly.pdbx_strand_id
1 'polypeptide(L)'
;MGFEILSKKDCKYCDYAETACKNLNLDYIRTYVTPDVLKERCGVKATVYPQVLLNGVYIGDYFEFLEYIEEADAILLPTTNRFTVFPINYENLWALYKKAQMSNWTAEEVDVSNDMSDWESLSDNERHFIKYILAFFAGSDGIVFENINNNFADEVQITEARSFYAYQSHNEMVHGETYSKLLDKYIRDESEKTKLFNAITTISSIKEKAEWSMRWFDKSRPFAERLLAFACVEGVFFSGSFCAIFWLKKRGLLPGLCFSNELISRDEGLHLDFAIELFKLLNNKPHQTIVHTIVKEAVDIEKSFITEALPCSLIGMNADKMSNYIEYVSDRLLTQAGFDKIWNTQNPFDFMENI
;
A
#
# COMPACT_ATOMS: atom_id res chain seq x y z
N MET A 1 21.48 -0.54 -11.18
CA MET A 1 21.27 0.77 -10.54
C MET A 1 22.06 0.76 -9.24
N GLY A 2 22.82 1.81 -8.94
CA GLY A 2 23.66 1.83 -7.75
C GLY A 2 24.48 3.11 -7.66
N PHE A 3 25.39 3.13 -6.69
CA PHE A 3 26.35 4.21 -6.55
C PHE A 3 27.47 4.10 -7.58
N GLU A 4 27.96 5.23 -8.07
CA GLU A 4 29.18 5.30 -8.88
C GLU A 4 30.18 6.20 -8.18
N ILE A 5 31.34 5.63 -7.82
CA ILE A 5 32.45 6.34 -7.18
C ILE A 5 33.44 6.76 -8.26
N LEU A 6 33.44 8.03 -8.65
CA LEU A 6 34.43 8.60 -9.55
C LEU A 6 35.74 8.79 -8.83
N SER A 7 36.76 8.07 -9.25
CA SER A 7 37.99 7.84 -8.51
C SER A 7 39.25 8.22 -9.33
N LYS A 8 40.36 8.36 -8.61
CA LYS A 8 41.73 8.39 -9.21
C LYS A 8 42.62 7.33 -8.52
N LYS A 9 43.75 7.04 -9.09
CA LYS A 9 44.76 6.14 -8.48
C LYS A 9 45.27 6.75 -7.14
N ASP A 10 45.61 5.90 -6.20
CA ASP A 10 46.21 6.25 -4.89
C ASP A 10 45.37 7.28 -4.12
N CYS A 11 44.07 7.08 -4.08
CA CYS A 11 43.11 7.98 -3.45
C CYS A 11 42.51 7.38 -2.18
N LYS A 12 43.00 7.79 -1.03
CA LYS A 12 42.59 7.29 0.29
C LYS A 12 41.10 7.47 0.56
N TYR A 13 40.51 8.61 0.23
CA TYR A 13 39.07 8.86 0.40
C TYR A 13 38.20 8.05 -0.56
N CYS A 14 38.74 7.72 -1.76
CA CYS A 14 38.05 6.82 -2.67
C CYS A 14 37.98 5.39 -2.12
N ASP A 15 39.06 4.95 -1.43
CA ASP A 15 39.11 3.64 -0.75
C ASP A 15 38.15 3.63 0.46
N TYR A 16 38.02 4.73 1.18
CA TYR A 16 37.06 4.86 2.26
C TYR A 16 35.62 4.84 1.77
N ALA A 17 35.28 5.53 0.68
CA ALA A 17 33.96 5.49 0.09
C ALA A 17 33.59 4.07 -0.38
N GLU A 18 34.54 3.39 -1.03
CA GLU A 18 34.37 1.98 -1.41
C GLU A 18 34.18 1.07 -0.18
N THR A 19 34.92 1.30 0.89
CA THR A 19 34.80 0.55 2.14
C THR A 19 33.43 0.78 2.81
N ALA A 20 32.93 2.01 2.81
CA ALA A 20 31.60 2.33 3.29
C ALA A 20 30.50 1.57 2.50
N CYS A 21 30.61 1.56 1.17
CA CYS A 21 29.68 0.78 0.36
C CYS A 21 29.74 -0.73 0.69
N LYS A 22 30.94 -1.29 0.86
CA LYS A 22 31.12 -2.72 1.22
C LYS A 22 30.51 -3.05 2.57
N ASN A 23 30.77 -2.22 3.58
CA ASN A 23 30.28 -2.43 4.94
C ASN A 23 28.75 -2.39 5.04
N LEU A 24 28.11 -1.57 4.23
CA LEU A 24 26.67 -1.42 4.17
C LEU A 24 26.00 -2.28 3.08
N ASN A 25 26.79 -3.13 2.38
CA ASN A 25 26.34 -3.94 1.24
C ASN A 25 25.65 -3.14 0.12
N LEU A 26 26.06 -1.90 -0.09
CA LEU A 26 25.49 -1.04 -1.13
C LEU A 26 25.97 -1.52 -2.52
N ASP A 27 25.10 -1.40 -3.51
CA ASP A 27 25.45 -1.65 -4.92
C ASP A 27 26.26 -0.48 -5.45
N TYR A 28 27.49 -0.72 -5.89
CA TYR A 28 28.39 0.34 -6.37
C TYR A 28 29.31 -0.13 -7.48
N ILE A 29 29.76 0.84 -8.27
CA ILE A 29 30.89 0.70 -9.19
C ILE A 29 31.94 1.76 -8.91
N ARG A 30 33.20 1.44 -9.11
CA ARG A 30 34.31 2.39 -8.99
C ARG A 30 34.88 2.68 -10.38
N THR A 31 34.77 3.94 -10.81
CA THR A 31 35.19 4.39 -12.15
C THR A 31 36.38 5.35 -12.01
N TYR A 32 37.49 5.03 -12.68
CA TYR A 32 38.67 5.91 -12.69
C TYR A 32 38.50 6.96 -13.79
N VAL A 33 38.56 8.23 -13.41
CA VAL A 33 38.33 9.37 -14.30
C VAL A 33 39.43 10.42 -14.24
N THR A 34 39.63 11.17 -15.32
CA THR A 34 40.49 12.34 -15.34
C THR A 34 39.80 13.56 -14.72
N PRO A 35 40.57 14.62 -14.32
CA PRO A 35 39.97 15.84 -13.77
C PRO A 35 38.96 16.51 -14.73
N ASP A 36 39.17 16.41 -16.04
CA ASP A 36 38.27 17.01 -17.04
C ASP A 36 36.93 16.24 -17.09
N VAL A 37 36.97 14.91 -17.12
CA VAL A 37 35.76 14.06 -17.05
C VAL A 37 35.04 14.26 -15.72
N LEU A 38 35.78 14.44 -14.61
CA LEU A 38 35.17 14.72 -13.31
C LEU A 38 34.33 16.01 -13.34
N LYS A 39 34.91 17.10 -13.90
CA LYS A 39 34.23 18.38 -14.04
C LYS A 39 33.06 18.33 -15.02
N GLU A 40 33.17 17.57 -16.06
CA GLU A 40 32.09 17.38 -17.02
C GLU A 40 30.89 16.70 -16.37
N ARG A 41 31.11 15.67 -15.55
CA ARG A 41 30.06 14.85 -14.93
C ARG A 41 29.47 15.44 -13.65
N CYS A 42 30.29 16.15 -12.86
CA CYS A 42 29.90 16.64 -11.52
C CYS A 42 29.88 18.18 -11.44
N GLY A 43 30.19 18.87 -12.52
CA GLY A 43 30.25 20.34 -12.58
C GLY A 43 31.62 20.92 -12.27
N VAL A 44 31.83 22.20 -12.68
CA VAL A 44 33.12 22.91 -12.66
C VAL A 44 33.73 23.03 -11.26
N LYS A 45 32.92 22.90 -10.19
CA LYS A 45 33.37 22.97 -8.79
C LYS A 45 33.94 21.66 -8.27
N ALA A 46 33.75 20.55 -8.95
CA ALA A 46 34.27 19.24 -8.55
C ALA A 46 35.80 19.19 -8.76
N THR A 47 36.56 19.41 -7.71
CA THR A 47 38.04 19.47 -7.74
C THR A 47 38.71 18.39 -6.91
N VAL A 48 37.94 17.69 -6.08
CA VAL A 48 38.42 16.64 -5.16
C VAL A 48 37.90 15.27 -5.56
N TYR A 49 38.55 14.22 -5.07
CA TYR A 49 38.13 12.83 -5.26
C TYR A 49 37.88 12.16 -3.89
N PRO A 50 36.92 11.23 -3.80
CA PRO A 50 35.99 10.86 -4.86
C PRO A 50 34.92 11.91 -5.11
N GLN A 51 34.21 11.76 -6.23
CA GLN A 51 32.88 12.31 -6.41
C GLN A 51 31.92 11.14 -6.58
N VAL A 52 30.75 11.20 -5.99
CA VAL A 52 29.80 10.07 -5.95
C VAL A 52 28.49 10.46 -6.64
N LEU A 53 27.99 9.54 -7.46
CA LEU A 53 26.67 9.65 -8.08
C LEU A 53 25.80 8.46 -7.63
N LEU A 54 24.50 8.67 -7.56
CA LEU A 54 23.50 7.60 -7.38
C LEU A 54 22.59 7.58 -8.60
N ASN A 55 22.60 6.48 -9.34
CA ASN A 55 21.83 6.31 -10.58
C ASN A 55 22.07 7.47 -11.60
N GLY A 56 23.28 7.99 -11.64
CA GLY A 56 23.66 9.11 -12.51
C GLY A 56 23.38 10.51 -11.92
N VAL A 57 22.73 10.62 -10.79
CA VAL A 57 22.49 11.88 -10.07
C VAL A 57 23.65 12.16 -9.14
N TYR A 58 24.20 13.37 -9.21
CA TYR A 58 25.34 13.79 -8.38
C TYR A 58 24.92 13.92 -6.91
N ILE A 59 25.65 13.24 -6.02
CA ILE A 59 25.48 13.31 -4.55
C ILE A 59 26.45 14.33 -3.96
N GLY A 60 27.76 14.18 -4.25
CA GLY A 60 28.78 15.03 -3.65
C GLY A 60 30.14 14.37 -3.54
N ASP A 61 31.00 14.94 -2.70
CA ASP A 61 32.29 14.36 -2.34
C ASP A 61 32.15 13.22 -1.29
N TYR A 62 33.28 12.80 -0.74
CA TYR A 62 33.28 11.72 0.27
C TYR A 62 32.46 12.05 1.52
N PHE A 63 32.51 13.28 2.00
CA PHE A 63 31.81 13.66 3.24
C PHE A 63 30.31 13.84 2.99
N GLU A 64 29.94 14.47 1.89
CA GLU A 64 28.56 14.59 1.46
C GLU A 64 27.92 13.20 1.18
N PHE A 65 28.71 12.25 0.63
CA PHE A 65 28.27 10.87 0.46
C PHE A 65 28.03 10.16 1.79
N LEU A 66 28.90 10.35 2.81
CA LEU A 66 28.67 9.75 4.13
C LEU A 66 27.42 10.32 4.79
N GLU A 67 27.23 11.63 4.76
CA GLU A 67 26.03 12.30 5.26
C GLU A 67 24.77 11.76 4.55
N TYR A 68 24.83 11.65 3.23
CA TYR A 68 23.73 11.10 2.42
C TYR A 68 23.33 9.69 2.85
N ILE A 69 24.27 8.76 3.01
CA ILE A 69 23.95 7.37 3.39
C ILE A 69 23.53 7.24 4.86
N GLU A 70 23.97 8.15 5.74
CA GLU A 70 23.55 8.19 7.14
C GLU A 70 22.11 8.73 7.27
N GLU A 71 21.74 9.72 6.48
CA GLU A 71 20.43 10.35 6.50
C GLU A 71 19.37 9.59 5.68
N ALA A 72 19.80 8.81 4.69
CA ALA A 72 18.88 8.08 3.81
C ALA A 72 18.14 6.95 4.54
N ASP A 73 16.97 6.61 4.02
CA ASP A 73 16.24 5.44 4.45
C ASP A 73 16.95 4.17 3.93
N ALA A 74 17.54 3.39 4.84
CA ALA A 74 18.38 2.24 4.50
C ALA A 74 17.67 1.22 3.60
N ILE A 75 16.35 1.06 3.75
CA ILE A 75 15.55 0.12 2.95
C ILE A 75 15.39 0.54 1.49
N LEU A 76 15.71 1.80 1.15
CA LEU A 76 15.63 2.36 -0.21
C LEU A 76 17.00 2.44 -0.89
N LEU A 77 18.09 2.23 -0.14
CA LEU A 77 19.44 2.28 -0.71
C LEU A 77 19.72 1.05 -1.57
N PRO A 78 20.33 1.24 -2.75
CA PRO A 78 20.68 0.13 -3.63
C PRO A 78 21.60 -0.88 -2.92
N THR A 79 21.21 -2.15 -2.89
CA THR A 79 21.97 -3.23 -2.26
C THR A 79 22.05 -4.46 -3.15
N THR A 80 23.18 -5.19 -3.07
CA THR A 80 23.35 -6.50 -3.72
C THR A 80 22.58 -7.61 -3.01
N ASN A 81 22.21 -7.43 -1.74
CA ASN A 81 21.45 -8.41 -0.96
C ASN A 81 20.07 -8.72 -1.54
N ARG A 82 19.51 -7.79 -2.35
CA ARG A 82 18.21 -7.98 -3.01
C ARG A 82 18.14 -9.18 -3.98
N PHE A 83 19.27 -9.75 -4.36
CA PHE A 83 19.34 -10.89 -5.28
C PHE A 83 19.34 -12.24 -4.57
N THR A 84 19.42 -12.26 -3.25
CA THR A 84 19.44 -13.48 -2.44
C THR A 84 18.43 -13.38 -1.30
N VAL A 85 17.87 -14.52 -0.91
CA VAL A 85 16.88 -14.55 0.20
C VAL A 85 17.59 -14.48 1.56
N PHE A 86 18.75 -15.12 1.68
CA PHE A 86 19.49 -15.16 2.94
C PHE A 86 20.78 -14.33 2.88
N PRO A 87 21.20 -13.76 4.03
CA PRO A 87 20.58 -13.83 5.35
C PRO A 87 19.31 -12.97 5.46
N ILE A 88 18.36 -13.33 6.33
CA ILE A 88 17.22 -12.51 6.71
C ILE A 88 17.71 -11.44 7.70
N ASN A 89 17.50 -10.17 7.38
CA ASN A 89 17.91 -9.02 8.19
C ASN A 89 16.72 -8.32 8.88
N TYR A 90 15.51 -8.47 8.32
CA TYR A 90 14.28 -7.84 8.80
C TYR A 90 13.26 -8.94 9.16
N GLU A 91 13.49 -9.59 10.32
CA GLU A 91 12.71 -10.75 10.74
C GLU A 91 11.21 -10.48 10.85
N ASN A 92 10.81 -9.28 11.31
CA ASN A 92 9.39 -8.89 11.40
C ASN A 92 8.71 -8.88 10.02
N LEU A 93 9.34 -8.29 9.01
CA LEU A 93 8.82 -8.27 7.64
C LEU A 93 8.77 -9.68 7.04
N TRP A 94 9.81 -10.47 7.31
CA TRP A 94 9.84 -11.87 6.87
C TRP A 94 8.74 -12.71 7.51
N ALA A 95 8.48 -12.51 8.80
CA ALA A 95 7.39 -13.19 9.51
C ALA A 95 6.02 -12.84 8.92
N LEU A 96 5.77 -11.58 8.55
CA LEU A 96 4.54 -11.16 7.88
C LEU A 96 4.41 -11.82 6.49
N TYR A 97 5.50 -11.87 5.70
CA TYR A 97 5.51 -12.61 4.44
C TYR A 97 5.17 -14.09 4.63
N LYS A 98 5.74 -14.75 5.63
CA LYS A 98 5.44 -16.17 5.92
C LYS A 98 4.00 -16.35 6.39
N LYS A 99 3.46 -15.42 7.18
CA LYS A 99 2.06 -15.42 7.61
C LYS A 99 1.11 -15.28 6.42
N ALA A 100 1.41 -14.36 5.48
CA ALA A 100 0.67 -14.19 4.24
C ALA A 100 0.68 -15.48 3.38
N GLN A 101 1.84 -16.11 3.20
CA GLN A 101 1.92 -17.38 2.47
C GLN A 101 1.08 -18.51 3.10
N MET A 102 1.02 -18.58 4.44
CA MET A 102 0.23 -19.60 5.14
C MET A 102 -1.28 -19.37 5.03
N SER A 103 -1.70 -18.16 4.73
CA SER A 103 -3.11 -17.79 4.54
C SER A 103 -3.55 -17.81 3.09
N ASN A 104 -2.74 -18.37 2.17
CA ASN A 104 -3.06 -18.45 0.74
C ASN A 104 -4.38 -19.17 0.47
N TRP A 105 -5.14 -18.64 -0.48
CA TRP A 105 -6.38 -19.18 -0.97
C TRP A 105 -6.58 -18.80 -2.45
N THR A 106 -7.58 -19.38 -3.10
CA THR A 106 -7.92 -19.09 -4.50
C THR A 106 -9.40 -18.73 -4.65
N ALA A 107 -9.74 -18.00 -5.69
CA ALA A 107 -11.11 -17.59 -5.96
C ALA A 107 -12.09 -18.77 -6.15
N GLU A 108 -11.59 -19.98 -6.46
CA GLU A 108 -12.35 -21.21 -6.56
C GLU A 108 -12.84 -21.76 -5.21
N GLU A 109 -12.22 -21.34 -4.11
CA GLU A 109 -12.64 -21.76 -2.76
C GLU A 109 -13.90 -21.03 -2.29
N VAL A 110 -14.29 -19.94 -2.97
CA VAL A 110 -15.49 -19.16 -2.66
C VAL A 110 -16.70 -19.74 -3.38
N ASP A 111 -17.51 -20.51 -2.66
CA ASP A 111 -18.76 -21.05 -3.19
C ASP A 111 -19.91 -20.04 -3.01
N VAL A 112 -20.37 -19.47 -4.13
CA VAL A 112 -21.49 -18.52 -4.20
C VAL A 112 -22.81 -19.18 -4.64
N SER A 113 -22.87 -20.51 -4.71
CA SER A 113 -24.05 -21.23 -5.21
C SER A 113 -25.30 -20.99 -4.37
N ASN A 114 -25.13 -20.82 -3.06
CA ASN A 114 -26.22 -20.59 -2.12
C ASN A 114 -26.64 -19.10 -2.00
N ASP A 115 -25.88 -18.18 -2.56
CA ASP A 115 -26.16 -16.74 -2.46
C ASP A 115 -27.36 -16.31 -3.33
N MET A 116 -27.68 -17.05 -4.38
CA MET A 116 -28.68 -16.61 -5.34
C MET A 116 -30.10 -16.55 -4.75
N SER A 117 -30.45 -17.43 -3.82
CA SER A 117 -31.75 -17.37 -3.14
C SER A 117 -31.89 -16.13 -2.27
N ASP A 118 -30.81 -15.76 -1.56
CA ASP A 118 -30.77 -14.54 -0.75
C ASP A 118 -30.78 -13.31 -1.66
N TRP A 119 -29.95 -13.32 -2.71
CA TRP A 119 -29.85 -12.24 -3.70
C TRP A 119 -31.22 -11.88 -4.31
N GLU A 120 -31.99 -12.89 -4.70
CA GLU A 120 -33.34 -12.71 -5.26
C GLU A 120 -34.35 -12.17 -4.24
N SER A 121 -34.14 -12.44 -2.95
CA SER A 121 -34.99 -11.97 -1.85
C SER A 121 -34.67 -10.54 -1.37
N LEU A 122 -33.48 -10.03 -1.67
CA LEU A 122 -33.06 -8.69 -1.27
C LEU A 122 -33.91 -7.60 -1.92
N SER A 123 -34.07 -6.48 -1.23
CA SER A 123 -34.65 -5.26 -1.81
C SER A 123 -33.74 -4.65 -2.90
N ASP A 124 -34.31 -3.83 -3.76
CA ASP A 124 -33.53 -3.10 -4.79
C ASP A 124 -32.44 -2.24 -4.19
N ASN A 125 -32.69 -1.63 -3.01
CA ASN A 125 -31.72 -0.83 -2.29
C ASN A 125 -30.54 -1.69 -1.80
N GLU A 126 -30.78 -2.86 -1.26
CA GLU A 126 -29.74 -3.78 -0.80
C GLU A 126 -28.89 -4.27 -1.98
N ARG A 127 -29.55 -4.70 -3.06
CA ARG A 127 -28.84 -5.08 -4.29
C ARG A 127 -28.01 -3.94 -4.86
N HIS A 128 -28.56 -2.72 -4.90
CA HIS A 128 -27.83 -1.55 -5.35
C HIS A 128 -26.57 -1.32 -4.49
N PHE A 129 -26.71 -1.34 -3.16
CA PHE A 129 -25.59 -1.17 -2.25
C PHE A 129 -24.48 -2.20 -2.50
N ILE A 130 -24.82 -3.49 -2.55
CA ILE A 130 -23.85 -4.58 -2.74
C ILE A 130 -23.15 -4.48 -4.09
N LYS A 131 -23.87 -4.23 -5.18
CA LYS A 131 -23.28 -4.04 -6.51
C LYS A 131 -22.20 -2.96 -6.54
N TYR A 132 -22.46 -1.83 -5.89
CA TYR A 132 -21.55 -0.69 -5.88
C TYR A 132 -20.33 -0.94 -4.98
N ILE A 133 -20.50 -1.64 -3.86
CA ILE A 133 -19.37 -2.09 -3.02
C ILE A 133 -18.46 -3.03 -3.81
N LEU A 134 -19.01 -4.04 -4.48
CA LEU A 134 -18.23 -4.98 -5.28
C LEU A 134 -17.52 -4.28 -6.46
N ALA A 135 -18.18 -3.33 -7.10
CA ALA A 135 -17.59 -2.53 -8.16
C ALA A 135 -16.45 -1.63 -7.65
N PHE A 136 -16.59 -1.07 -6.45
CA PHE A 136 -15.53 -0.34 -5.78
C PHE A 136 -14.32 -1.24 -5.51
N PHE A 137 -14.51 -2.39 -4.90
CA PHE A 137 -13.44 -3.35 -4.60
C PHE A 137 -12.69 -3.78 -5.86
N ALA A 138 -13.41 -4.24 -6.89
CA ALA A 138 -12.80 -4.69 -8.14
C ALA A 138 -11.93 -3.61 -8.84
N GLY A 139 -12.28 -2.34 -8.70
CA GLY A 139 -11.48 -1.25 -9.23
C GLY A 139 -10.31 -0.86 -8.34
N SER A 140 -10.48 -0.92 -7.02
CA SER A 140 -9.47 -0.48 -6.04
C SER A 140 -8.29 -1.44 -5.99
N ASP A 141 -8.51 -2.75 -6.01
CA ASP A 141 -7.43 -3.76 -6.01
C ASP A 141 -6.54 -3.62 -7.24
N GLY A 142 -7.11 -3.26 -8.39
CA GLY A 142 -6.33 -2.94 -9.59
C GLY A 142 -5.41 -1.73 -9.40
N ILE A 143 -5.86 -0.69 -8.69
CA ILE A 143 -5.05 0.50 -8.36
C ILE A 143 -3.94 0.13 -7.37
N VAL A 144 -4.25 -0.67 -6.34
CA VAL A 144 -3.28 -1.18 -5.37
C VAL A 144 -2.20 -2.00 -6.08
N PHE A 145 -2.60 -2.95 -6.93
CA PHE A 145 -1.69 -3.77 -7.73
C PHE A 145 -0.74 -2.92 -8.59
N GLU A 146 -1.25 -1.92 -9.30
CA GLU A 146 -0.43 -1.02 -10.12
C GLU A 146 0.56 -0.22 -9.26
N ASN A 147 0.15 0.28 -8.09
CA ASN A 147 1.02 1.04 -7.21
C ASN A 147 2.15 0.18 -6.62
N ILE A 148 1.84 -1.05 -6.23
CA ILE A 148 2.86 -1.98 -5.72
C ILE A 148 3.90 -2.24 -6.81
N ASN A 149 3.49 -2.63 -8.01
CA ASN A 149 4.40 -3.08 -9.05
C ASN A 149 5.21 -1.94 -9.69
N ASN A 150 4.60 -0.77 -9.88
CA ASN A 150 5.26 0.36 -10.54
C ASN A 150 6.06 1.25 -9.56
N ASN A 151 5.78 1.18 -8.27
CA ASN A 151 6.40 2.03 -7.26
C ASN A 151 7.08 1.22 -6.15
N PHE A 152 6.35 0.68 -5.19
CA PHE A 152 6.93 0.14 -3.95
C PHE A 152 7.85 -1.04 -4.17
N ALA A 153 7.49 -2.00 -5.02
CA ALA A 153 8.32 -3.17 -5.32
C ALA A 153 9.62 -2.83 -6.06
N ASP A 154 9.67 -1.70 -6.77
CA ASP A 154 10.87 -1.20 -7.43
C ASP A 154 11.76 -0.37 -6.49
N GLU A 155 11.14 0.49 -5.68
CA GLU A 155 11.85 1.44 -4.81
C GLU A 155 12.46 0.77 -3.57
N VAL A 156 11.76 -0.19 -2.95
CA VAL A 156 12.28 -0.91 -1.77
C VAL A 156 13.31 -1.95 -2.19
N GLN A 157 14.51 -1.88 -1.59
CA GLN A 157 15.67 -2.66 -2.02
C GLN A 157 15.94 -3.90 -1.18
N ILE A 158 15.21 -4.11 -0.07
CA ILE A 158 15.39 -5.26 0.84
C ILE A 158 14.55 -6.45 0.38
N THR A 159 15.13 -7.65 0.44
CA THR A 159 14.53 -8.90 -0.07
C THR A 159 13.24 -9.26 0.64
N GLU A 160 13.17 -9.07 1.94
CA GLU A 160 12.02 -9.39 2.79
C GLU A 160 10.77 -8.62 2.33
N ALA A 161 10.93 -7.30 2.08
CA ALA A 161 9.84 -6.46 1.60
C ALA A 161 9.46 -6.78 0.15
N ARG A 162 10.43 -7.01 -0.72
CA ARG A 162 10.17 -7.41 -2.12
C ARG A 162 9.43 -8.73 -2.21
N SER A 163 9.74 -9.69 -1.31
CA SER A 163 9.04 -10.97 -1.22
C SER A 163 7.57 -10.78 -0.81
N PHE A 164 7.32 -9.88 0.16
CA PHE A 164 5.96 -9.57 0.58
C PHE A 164 5.18 -8.88 -0.55
N TYR A 165 5.73 -7.87 -1.19
CA TYR A 165 5.05 -7.15 -2.29
C TYR A 165 4.73 -8.05 -3.48
N ALA A 166 5.62 -9.00 -3.82
CA ALA A 166 5.34 -10.00 -4.84
C ALA A 166 4.14 -10.89 -4.48
N TYR A 167 4.04 -11.26 -3.20
CA TYR A 167 2.91 -12.03 -2.70
C TYR A 167 1.63 -11.18 -2.61
N GLN A 168 1.70 -9.95 -2.10
CA GLN A 168 0.58 -9.01 -2.05
C GLN A 168 0.02 -8.77 -3.46
N SER A 169 0.88 -8.54 -4.47
CA SER A 169 0.43 -8.42 -5.87
C SER A 169 -0.33 -9.66 -6.35
N HIS A 170 0.06 -10.87 -5.92
CA HIS A 170 -0.69 -12.07 -6.20
C HIS A 170 -2.06 -12.06 -5.51
N ASN A 171 -2.11 -11.66 -4.24
CA ASN A 171 -3.37 -11.56 -3.49
C ASN A 171 -4.36 -10.60 -4.14
N GLU A 172 -3.91 -9.41 -4.56
CA GLU A 172 -4.77 -8.42 -5.23
C GLU A 172 -5.41 -9.00 -6.51
N MET A 173 -4.69 -9.86 -7.23
CA MET A 173 -5.25 -10.55 -8.39
C MET A 173 -6.32 -11.58 -7.99
N VAL A 174 -6.13 -12.31 -6.88
CA VAL A 174 -7.14 -13.26 -6.35
C VAL A 174 -8.38 -12.52 -5.85
N HIS A 175 -8.20 -11.38 -5.16
CA HIS A 175 -9.29 -10.51 -4.71
C HIS A 175 -10.09 -9.98 -5.90
N GLY A 176 -9.42 -9.37 -6.88
CA GLY A 176 -10.05 -8.83 -8.09
C GLY A 176 -10.80 -9.90 -8.90
N GLU A 177 -10.25 -11.12 -9.02
CA GLU A 177 -10.93 -12.24 -9.64
C GLU A 177 -12.20 -12.63 -8.87
N THR A 178 -12.10 -12.68 -7.53
CA THR A 178 -13.24 -13.04 -6.66
C THR A 178 -14.37 -12.02 -6.79
N TYR A 179 -14.08 -10.72 -6.74
CA TYR A 179 -15.09 -9.67 -6.92
C TYR A 179 -15.70 -9.70 -8.33
N SER A 180 -14.90 -10.00 -9.33
CA SER A 180 -15.38 -10.13 -10.71
C SER A 180 -16.33 -11.33 -10.85
N LYS A 181 -16.03 -12.47 -10.24
CA LYS A 181 -16.91 -13.65 -10.20
C LYS A 181 -18.22 -13.37 -9.47
N LEU A 182 -18.18 -12.63 -8.35
CA LEU A 182 -19.38 -12.22 -7.61
C LEU A 182 -20.26 -11.29 -8.45
N LEU A 183 -19.69 -10.27 -9.09
CA LEU A 183 -20.42 -9.38 -10.00
C LEU A 183 -21.04 -10.14 -11.17
N ASP A 184 -20.27 -11.03 -11.82
CA ASP A 184 -20.76 -11.84 -12.93
C ASP A 184 -21.92 -12.74 -12.52
N LYS A 185 -21.87 -13.30 -11.30
CA LYS A 185 -22.91 -14.17 -10.75
C LYS A 185 -24.19 -13.42 -10.42
N TYR A 186 -24.08 -12.26 -9.76
CA TYR A 186 -25.25 -11.50 -9.27
C TYR A 186 -25.92 -10.67 -10.35
N ILE A 187 -25.20 -10.22 -11.37
CA ILE A 187 -25.68 -9.27 -12.36
C ILE A 187 -25.87 -9.96 -13.70
N ARG A 188 -27.11 -9.99 -14.17
CA ARG A 188 -27.49 -10.63 -15.47
C ARG A 188 -27.47 -9.65 -16.63
N ASP A 189 -27.66 -8.35 -16.36
CA ASP A 189 -27.68 -7.32 -17.41
C ASP A 189 -26.26 -6.94 -17.82
N GLU A 190 -25.88 -7.18 -19.07
CA GLU A 190 -24.54 -6.95 -19.59
C GLU A 190 -24.16 -5.45 -19.64
N SER A 191 -25.12 -4.56 -19.81
CA SER A 191 -24.87 -3.11 -19.82
C SER A 191 -24.57 -2.62 -18.41
N GLU A 192 -25.33 -3.08 -17.41
CA GLU A 192 -25.06 -2.79 -16.00
C GLU A 192 -23.71 -3.40 -15.58
N LYS A 193 -23.42 -4.64 -15.96
CA LYS A 193 -22.15 -5.31 -15.67
C LYS A 193 -20.97 -4.53 -16.22
N THR A 194 -21.04 -4.12 -17.50
CA THR A 194 -20.01 -3.29 -18.14
C THR A 194 -19.78 -1.97 -17.40
N LYS A 195 -20.86 -1.30 -16.95
CA LYS A 195 -20.77 -0.07 -16.16
C LYS A 195 -20.04 -0.31 -14.84
N LEU A 196 -20.33 -1.39 -14.14
CA LEU A 196 -19.76 -1.72 -12.83
C LEU A 196 -18.28 -2.13 -12.94
N PHE A 197 -17.89 -2.89 -13.96
CA PHE A 197 -16.48 -3.20 -14.24
C PHE A 197 -15.65 -1.97 -14.61
N ASN A 198 -16.29 -0.88 -15.05
CA ASN A 198 -15.64 0.40 -15.32
C ASN A 198 -15.93 1.43 -14.24
N ALA A 199 -16.23 1.02 -13.01
CA ALA A 199 -16.72 1.88 -11.93
C ALA A 199 -15.81 3.07 -11.61
N ILE A 200 -14.49 2.90 -11.67
CA ILE A 200 -13.51 3.98 -11.44
C ILE A 200 -13.63 5.15 -12.41
N THR A 201 -14.28 4.96 -13.56
CA THR A 201 -14.52 6.01 -14.55
C THR A 201 -16.00 6.39 -14.69
N THR A 202 -16.92 5.48 -14.34
CA THR A 202 -18.36 5.62 -14.58
C THR A 202 -19.14 6.04 -13.33
N ILE A 203 -18.58 5.86 -12.12
CA ILE A 203 -19.23 6.12 -10.84
C ILE A 203 -18.44 7.18 -10.08
N SER A 204 -19.00 8.37 -9.89
CA SER A 204 -18.28 9.54 -9.36
C SER A 204 -17.69 9.32 -7.97
N SER A 205 -18.39 8.65 -7.06
CA SER A 205 -17.92 8.39 -5.70
C SER A 205 -16.77 7.38 -5.64
N ILE A 206 -16.75 6.39 -6.54
CA ILE A 206 -15.65 5.44 -6.69
C ILE A 206 -14.45 6.13 -7.36
N LYS A 207 -14.73 6.98 -8.35
CA LYS A 207 -13.71 7.78 -9.02
C LYS A 207 -12.95 8.69 -8.05
N GLU A 208 -13.63 9.32 -7.10
CA GLU A 208 -13.01 10.19 -6.09
C GLU A 208 -11.98 9.43 -5.24
N LYS A 209 -12.33 8.23 -4.75
CA LYS A 209 -11.39 7.34 -4.02
C LYS A 209 -10.20 6.95 -4.90
N ALA A 210 -10.46 6.58 -6.17
CA ALA A 210 -9.44 6.20 -7.13
C ALA A 210 -8.48 7.36 -7.45
N GLU A 211 -9.00 8.58 -7.70
CA GLU A 211 -8.19 9.77 -7.98
C GLU A 211 -7.33 10.16 -6.77
N TRP A 212 -7.87 10.05 -5.54
CA TRP A 212 -7.09 10.27 -4.34
C TRP A 212 -5.94 9.26 -4.23
N SER A 213 -6.19 7.98 -4.44
CA SER A 213 -5.17 6.92 -4.39
C SER A 213 -4.09 7.12 -5.45
N MET A 214 -4.49 7.39 -6.70
CA MET A 214 -3.55 7.60 -7.82
C MET A 214 -2.71 8.88 -7.66
N ARG A 215 -3.17 9.89 -6.93
CA ARG A 215 -2.38 11.10 -6.61
C ARG A 215 -1.06 10.76 -5.91
N TRP A 216 -1.03 9.65 -5.17
CA TRP A 216 0.14 9.19 -4.43
C TRP A 216 1.08 8.28 -5.25
N PHE A 217 0.82 8.09 -6.56
CA PHE A 217 1.76 7.41 -7.46
C PHE A 217 2.93 8.29 -7.87
N ASP A 218 2.82 9.60 -7.65
CA ASP A 218 3.83 10.59 -8.02
C ASP A 218 5.08 10.42 -7.14
N LYS A 219 6.15 9.88 -7.75
CA LYS A 219 7.45 9.62 -7.11
C LYS A 219 8.19 10.91 -6.69
N SER A 220 7.72 12.09 -7.08
CA SER A 220 8.26 13.35 -6.57
C SER A 220 7.85 13.63 -5.11
N ARG A 221 6.83 12.94 -4.61
CA ARG A 221 6.44 12.99 -3.20
C ARG A 221 7.32 12.10 -2.33
N PRO A 222 7.59 12.48 -1.06
CA PRO A 222 8.36 11.66 -0.15
C PRO A 222 7.81 10.24 -0.03
N PHE A 223 8.71 9.24 -0.02
CA PHE A 223 8.33 7.84 0.07
C PHE A 223 7.44 7.54 1.30
N ALA A 224 7.80 8.11 2.47
CA ALA A 224 7.05 7.93 3.70
C ALA A 224 5.59 8.43 3.61
N GLU A 225 5.35 9.56 2.92
CA GLU A 225 3.98 10.08 2.71
C GLU A 225 3.19 9.17 1.79
N ARG A 226 3.81 8.68 0.71
CA ARG A 226 3.19 7.74 -0.24
C ARG A 226 2.86 6.40 0.43
N LEU A 227 3.76 5.87 1.25
CA LEU A 227 3.54 4.64 1.99
C LEU A 227 2.42 4.78 3.03
N LEU A 228 2.34 5.92 3.73
CA LEU A 228 1.25 6.22 4.65
C LEU A 228 -0.10 6.32 3.92
N ALA A 229 -0.14 7.00 2.79
CA ALA A 229 -1.35 7.09 1.97
C ALA A 229 -1.78 5.71 1.44
N PHE A 230 -0.82 4.86 1.06
CA PHE A 230 -1.07 3.47 0.70
C PHE A 230 -1.68 2.69 1.87
N ALA A 231 -1.14 2.84 3.09
CA ALA A 231 -1.74 2.27 4.30
C ALA A 231 -3.16 2.77 4.56
N CYS A 232 -3.51 4.02 4.18
CA CYS A 232 -4.88 4.51 4.26
C CYS A 232 -5.79 3.84 3.21
N VAL A 233 -5.30 3.51 2.03
CA VAL A 233 -6.08 2.73 1.04
C VAL A 233 -6.43 1.36 1.60
N GLU A 234 -5.43 0.62 2.09
CA GLU A 234 -5.58 -0.73 2.65
C GLU A 234 -6.44 -0.76 3.93
N GLY A 235 -6.21 0.18 4.84
CA GLY A 235 -6.81 0.17 6.18
C GLY A 235 -8.05 1.03 6.35
N VAL A 236 -8.22 2.10 5.55
CA VAL A 236 -9.34 3.05 5.73
C VAL A 236 -10.37 2.92 4.61
N PHE A 237 -9.95 2.93 3.34
CA PHE A 237 -10.88 2.94 2.21
C PHE A 237 -11.71 1.67 2.05
N PHE A 238 -11.23 0.55 2.57
CA PHE A 238 -11.99 -0.71 2.57
C PHE A 238 -12.82 -0.92 3.83
N SER A 239 -12.53 -0.18 4.92
CA SER A 239 -13.07 -0.44 6.25
C SER A 239 -14.60 -0.39 6.34
N GLY A 240 -15.22 0.64 5.80
CA GLY A 240 -16.68 0.80 5.80
C GLY A 240 -17.38 -0.27 4.96
N SER A 241 -16.80 -0.63 3.83
CA SER A 241 -17.31 -1.65 2.93
C SER A 241 -17.22 -3.06 3.53
N PHE A 242 -16.10 -3.43 4.15
CA PHE A 242 -15.98 -4.69 4.88
C PHE A 242 -16.96 -4.77 6.05
N CYS A 243 -17.06 -3.70 6.84
CA CYS A 243 -18.02 -3.62 7.94
C CYS A 243 -19.46 -3.82 7.46
N ALA A 244 -19.82 -3.26 6.31
CA ALA A 244 -21.15 -3.44 5.72
C ALA A 244 -21.43 -4.89 5.31
N ILE A 245 -20.43 -5.61 4.77
CA ILE A 245 -20.60 -7.03 4.43
C ILE A 245 -20.63 -7.89 5.70
N PHE A 246 -19.84 -7.60 6.73
CA PHE A 246 -19.97 -8.27 8.04
C PHE A 246 -21.34 -8.06 8.69
N TRP A 247 -21.97 -6.91 8.46
CA TRP A 247 -23.37 -6.69 8.84
C TRP A 247 -24.34 -7.63 8.11
N LEU A 248 -24.15 -7.89 6.81
CA LEU A 248 -24.92 -8.88 6.06
C LEU A 248 -24.72 -10.27 6.63
N LYS A 249 -23.50 -10.64 7.02
CA LYS A 249 -23.17 -11.87 7.73
C LYS A 249 -23.96 -12.00 9.05
N LYS A 250 -24.00 -10.93 9.86
CA LYS A 250 -24.79 -10.89 11.12
C LYS A 250 -26.28 -11.12 10.87
N ARG A 251 -26.77 -10.74 9.68
CA ARG A 251 -28.16 -11.00 9.23
C ARG A 251 -28.36 -12.39 8.63
N GLY A 252 -27.31 -13.19 8.46
CA GLY A 252 -27.37 -14.53 7.87
C GLY A 252 -27.63 -14.55 6.37
N LEU A 253 -27.16 -13.52 5.64
CA LEU A 253 -27.38 -13.33 4.19
C LEU A 253 -26.09 -13.53 3.40
N LEU A 254 -26.19 -14.03 2.17
CA LEU A 254 -25.13 -14.13 1.17
C LEU A 254 -23.85 -14.81 1.74
N PRO A 255 -23.93 -16.09 2.11
CA PRO A 255 -22.83 -16.79 2.78
C PRO A 255 -21.53 -16.81 1.97
N GLY A 256 -21.59 -16.93 0.64
CA GLY A 256 -20.42 -16.90 -0.23
C GLY A 256 -19.74 -15.53 -0.27
N LEU A 257 -20.52 -14.45 -0.42
CA LEU A 257 -20.00 -13.07 -0.30
C LEU A 257 -19.40 -12.82 1.08
N CYS A 258 -20.05 -13.26 2.14
CA CYS A 258 -19.54 -13.08 3.50
C CYS A 258 -18.26 -13.86 3.75
N PHE A 259 -18.15 -15.07 3.22
CA PHE A 259 -16.92 -15.87 3.32
C PHE A 259 -15.76 -15.23 2.56
N SER A 260 -15.98 -14.73 1.33
CA SER A 260 -14.94 -13.99 0.61
C SER A 260 -14.48 -12.75 1.38
N ASN A 261 -15.42 -12.02 2.00
CA ASN A 261 -15.10 -10.85 2.82
C ASN A 261 -14.22 -11.20 4.04
N GLU A 262 -14.41 -12.37 4.65
CA GLU A 262 -13.54 -12.83 5.75
C GLU A 262 -12.11 -13.11 5.28
N LEU A 263 -11.96 -13.74 4.11
CA LEU A 263 -10.65 -14.05 3.54
C LEU A 263 -9.92 -12.76 3.14
N ILE A 264 -10.60 -11.90 2.41
CA ILE A 264 -10.02 -10.67 1.87
C ILE A 264 -9.72 -9.67 2.99
N SER A 265 -10.64 -9.42 3.92
CA SER A 265 -10.38 -8.47 5.03
C SER A 265 -9.23 -8.92 5.94
N ARG A 266 -9.01 -10.22 6.10
CA ARG A 266 -7.83 -10.78 6.78
C ARG A 266 -6.54 -10.45 6.01
N ASP A 267 -6.56 -10.61 4.70
CA ASP A 267 -5.40 -10.32 3.86
C ASP A 267 -5.08 -8.82 3.84
N GLU A 268 -6.10 -7.95 3.72
CA GLU A 268 -5.93 -6.48 3.82
C GLU A 268 -5.38 -6.04 5.18
N GLY A 269 -5.79 -6.72 6.26
CA GLY A 269 -5.19 -6.51 7.57
C GLY A 269 -3.69 -6.83 7.61
N LEU A 270 -3.23 -7.86 6.88
CA LEU A 270 -1.80 -8.18 6.74
C LEU A 270 -1.07 -7.17 5.84
N HIS A 271 -1.72 -6.69 4.79
CA HIS A 271 -1.16 -5.66 3.90
C HIS A 271 -0.94 -4.35 4.68
N LEU A 272 -1.92 -3.96 5.49
CA LEU A 272 -1.80 -2.81 6.39
C LEU A 272 -0.68 -3.00 7.42
N ASP A 273 -0.64 -4.13 8.11
CA ASP A 273 0.40 -4.44 9.11
C ASP A 273 1.79 -4.36 8.48
N PHE A 274 1.95 -4.89 7.26
CA PHE A 274 3.21 -4.82 6.54
C PHE A 274 3.60 -3.38 6.17
N ALA A 275 2.67 -2.59 5.64
CA ALA A 275 2.92 -1.19 5.30
C ALA A 275 3.37 -0.39 6.54
N ILE A 276 2.74 -0.63 7.70
CA ILE A 276 3.10 0.00 8.97
C ILE A 276 4.47 -0.46 9.48
N GLU A 277 4.80 -1.76 9.43
CA GLU A 277 6.12 -2.26 9.83
C GLU A 277 7.22 -1.69 8.91
N LEU A 278 6.98 -1.59 7.62
CA LEU A 278 7.91 -0.95 6.69
C LEU A 278 8.08 0.54 6.99
N PHE A 279 6.98 1.25 7.29
CA PHE A 279 7.00 2.66 7.67
C PHE A 279 7.83 2.92 8.94
N LYS A 280 7.78 2.02 9.91
CA LYS A 280 8.58 2.14 11.15
C LYS A 280 10.08 2.12 10.89
N LEU A 281 10.54 1.47 9.82
CA LEU A 281 11.95 1.38 9.44
C LEU A 281 12.50 2.66 8.79
N LEU A 282 11.63 3.60 8.42
CA LEU A 282 12.05 4.85 7.79
C LEU A 282 12.66 5.80 8.81
N ASN A 283 13.78 6.43 8.43
CA ASN A 283 14.41 7.54 9.17
C ASN A 283 13.65 8.85 8.92
N ASN A 284 13.25 9.08 7.67
CA ASN A 284 12.63 10.32 7.19
C ASN A 284 11.11 10.25 7.26
N LYS A 285 10.56 10.31 8.49
CA LYS A 285 9.10 10.33 8.69
C LYS A 285 8.53 11.74 8.56
N PRO A 286 7.33 11.88 7.96
CA PRO A 286 6.67 13.18 7.88
C PRO A 286 6.27 13.68 9.27
N HIS A 287 6.21 15.01 9.41
CA HIS A 287 5.72 15.61 10.65
C HIS A 287 4.25 15.24 10.90
N GLN A 288 3.85 15.07 12.17
CA GLN A 288 2.49 14.64 12.55
C GLN A 288 1.37 15.45 11.87
N THR A 289 1.58 16.74 11.62
CA THR A 289 0.57 17.58 10.93
C THR A 289 0.29 17.08 9.51
N ILE A 290 1.33 16.64 8.78
CA ILE A 290 1.19 16.09 7.42
C ILE A 290 0.46 14.74 7.49
N VAL A 291 0.87 13.87 8.42
CA VAL A 291 0.23 12.58 8.67
C VAL A 291 -1.26 12.74 8.96
N HIS A 292 -1.60 13.64 9.88
CA HIS A 292 -3.00 13.93 10.23
C HIS A 292 -3.79 14.49 9.03
N THR A 293 -3.17 15.26 8.14
CA THR A 293 -3.82 15.77 6.94
C THR A 293 -4.15 14.62 5.99
N ILE A 294 -3.18 13.74 5.69
CA ILE A 294 -3.38 12.58 4.81
C ILE A 294 -4.50 11.68 5.33
N VAL A 295 -4.45 11.33 6.62
CA VAL A 295 -5.43 10.42 7.22
C VAL A 295 -6.83 11.06 7.28
N LYS A 296 -6.93 12.37 7.60
CA LYS A 296 -8.22 13.09 7.60
C LYS A 296 -8.86 13.12 6.21
N GLU A 297 -8.09 13.43 5.17
CA GLU A 297 -8.59 13.40 3.80
C GLU A 297 -9.17 12.02 3.44
N ALA A 298 -8.44 10.94 3.76
CA ALA A 298 -8.92 9.58 3.51
C ALA A 298 -10.21 9.26 4.29
N VAL A 299 -10.28 9.64 5.57
CA VAL A 299 -11.46 9.45 6.41
C VAL A 299 -12.67 10.22 5.90
N ASP A 300 -12.48 11.47 5.48
CA ASP A 300 -13.58 12.30 4.96
C ASP A 300 -14.15 11.72 3.66
N ILE A 301 -13.27 11.25 2.75
CA ILE A 301 -13.68 10.57 1.51
C ILE A 301 -14.42 9.25 1.82
N GLU A 302 -13.89 8.43 2.74
CA GLU A 302 -14.54 7.16 3.10
C GLU A 302 -15.91 7.39 3.74
N LYS A 303 -16.02 8.36 4.65
CA LYS A 303 -17.31 8.72 5.25
C LYS A 303 -18.31 9.18 4.20
N SER A 304 -17.92 10.11 3.32
CA SER A 304 -18.78 10.57 2.23
C SER A 304 -19.23 9.41 1.33
N PHE A 305 -18.31 8.50 1.00
CA PHE A 305 -18.64 7.33 0.20
C PHE A 305 -19.72 6.46 0.87
N ILE A 306 -19.50 6.01 2.11
CA ILE A 306 -20.34 4.98 2.75
C ILE A 306 -21.59 5.54 3.45
N THR A 307 -21.69 6.85 3.67
CA THR A 307 -22.84 7.48 4.33
C THR A 307 -23.70 8.35 3.43
N GLU A 308 -23.11 8.92 2.37
CA GLU A 308 -23.80 9.87 1.47
C GLU A 308 -23.94 9.32 0.06
N ALA A 309 -22.84 8.95 -0.59
CA ALA A 309 -22.85 8.50 -1.99
C ALA A 309 -23.41 7.08 -2.14
N LEU A 310 -23.08 6.19 -1.21
CA LEU A 310 -23.62 4.83 -1.09
C LEU A 310 -24.08 4.59 0.35
N PRO A 311 -25.23 5.12 0.77
CA PRO A 311 -25.59 5.14 2.17
C PRO A 311 -25.77 3.74 2.77
N CYS A 312 -25.02 3.41 3.81
CA CYS A 312 -25.13 2.16 4.54
C CYS A 312 -26.52 1.94 5.17
N SER A 313 -27.33 3.00 5.30
CA SER A 313 -28.74 2.90 5.68
C SER A 313 -29.59 2.09 4.70
N LEU A 314 -29.18 1.96 3.43
CA LEU A 314 -29.84 1.11 2.43
C LEU A 314 -29.87 -0.38 2.84
N ILE A 315 -28.91 -0.82 3.65
CA ILE A 315 -28.85 -2.17 4.23
C ILE A 315 -29.22 -2.18 5.73
N GLY A 316 -29.77 -1.10 6.24
CA GLY A 316 -30.25 -0.99 7.63
C GLY A 316 -29.17 -0.68 8.66
N MET A 317 -27.98 -0.19 8.24
CA MET A 317 -26.93 0.26 9.16
C MET A 317 -27.10 1.72 9.54
N ASN A 318 -26.61 2.08 10.73
CA ASN A 318 -26.62 3.45 11.23
C ASN A 318 -25.40 4.22 10.71
N ALA A 319 -25.61 5.32 9.99
CA ALA A 319 -24.59 6.14 9.37
C ALA A 319 -23.63 6.78 10.40
N ASP A 320 -24.14 7.24 11.56
CA ASP A 320 -23.30 7.83 12.62
C ASP A 320 -22.36 6.79 13.21
N LYS A 321 -22.86 5.57 13.46
CA LYS A 321 -22.01 4.46 13.92
C LYS A 321 -20.98 4.07 12.86
N MET A 322 -21.34 4.07 11.59
CA MET A 322 -20.38 3.80 10.51
C MET A 322 -19.27 4.87 10.48
N SER A 323 -19.63 6.14 10.60
CA SER A 323 -18.66 7.23 10.69
C SER A 323 -17.72 7.06 11.89
N ASN A 324 -18.26 6.69 13.06
CA ASN A 324 -17.45 6.40 14.26
C ASN A 324 -16.53 5.19 14.06
N TYR A 325 -16.98 4.16 13.35
CA TYR A 325 -16.16 2.99 13.05
C TYR A 325 -14.95 3.35 12.14
N ILE A 326 -15.17 4.16 11.11
CA ILE A 326 -14.10 4.64 10.23
C ILE A 326 -13.07 5.47 11.02
N GLU A 327 -13.52 6.35 11.92
CA GLU A 327 -12.63 7.09 12.84
C GLU A 327 -11.82 6.15 13.74
N TYR A 328 -12.47 5.13 14.30
CA TYR A 328 -11.82 4.15 15.18
C TYR A 328 -10.71 3.38 14.46
N VAL A 329 -10.94 2.87 13.24
CA VAL A 329 -9.89 2.14 12.51
C VAL A 329 -8.76 3.06 12.08
N SER A 330 -9.06 4.33 11.77
CA SER A 330 -8.06 5.33 11.41
C SER A 330 -7.19 5.75 12.60
N ASP A 331 -7.77 5.87 13.80
CA ASP A 331 -7.01 6.07 15.04
C ASP A 331 -6.12 4.86 15.38
N ARG A 332 -6.54 3.63 15.05
CA ARG A 332 -5.67 2.44 15.17
C ARG A 332 -4.47 2.54 14.24
N LEU A 333 -4.69 2.88 12.97
CA LEU A 333 -3.62 3.09 11.98
C LEU A 333 -2.62 4.13 12.47
N LEU A 334 -3.08 5.30 12.92
CA LEU A 334 -2.23 6.36 13.47
C LEU A 334 -1.38 5.85 14.64
N THR A 335 -2.00 5.15 15.60
CA THR A 335 -1.31 4.60 16.77
C THR A 335 -0.26 3.56 16.37
N GLN A 336 -0.58 2.68 15.43
CA GLN A 336 0.35 1.66 14.91
C GLN A 336 1.55 2.30 14.19
N ALA A 337 1.32 3.40 13.46
CA ALA A 337 2.37 4.17 12.79
C ALA A 337 3.20 5.06 13.75
N GLY A 338 2.80 5.17 15.02
CA GLY A 338 3.53 5.93 16.06
C GLY A 338 3.10 7.40 16.19
N PHE A 339 1.88 7.74 15.77
CA PHE A 339 1.30 9.08 15.86
C PHE A 339 0.11 9.16 16.82
N ASP A 340 -0.21 10.37 17.24
CA ASP A 340 -1.35 10.62 18.12
C ASP A 340 -2.67 10.41 17.38
N LYS A 341 -3.65 9.90 18.10
CA LYS A 341 -5.04 9.78 17.64
C LYS A 341 -5.65 11.15 17.36
N ILE A 342 -6.59 11.18 16.41
CA ILE A 342 -7.33 12.39 16.07
C ILE A 342 -8.70 12.44 16.73
N TRP A 343 -9.46 11.34 16.64
CA TRP A 343 -10.87 11.30 17.04
C TRP A 343 -11.11 10.71 18.43
N ASN A 344 -10.29 9.76 18.86
CA ASN A 344 -10.45 9.01 20.11
C ASN A 344 -11.80 8.25 20.21
N THR A 345 -12.34 7.87 19.07
CA THR A 345 -13.61 7.16 18.97
C THR A 345 -13.44 5.68 19.33
N GLN A 346 -14.46 5.07 19.96
CA GLN A 346 -14.50 3.65 20.28
C GLN A 346 -15.22 2.87 19.17
N ASN A 347 -14.91 1.56 19.05
CA ASN A 347 -15.61 0.68 18.12
C ASN A 347 -17.11 0.61 18.48
N PRO A 348 -18.01 1.05 17.59
CA PRO A 348 -19.44 1.07 17.87
C PRO A 348 -20.16 -0.25 17.53
N PHE A 349 -19.43 -1.21 16.91
CA PHE A 349 -19.97 -2.46 16.40
C PHE A 349 -19.37 -3.67 17.14
N ASP A 350 -20.20 -4.38 17.90
CA ASP A 350 -19.84 -5.61 18.61
C ASP A 350 -19.32 -6.72 17.69
N PHE A 351 -19.90 -6.84 16.49
CA PHE A 351 -19.51 -7.84 15.50
C PHE A 351 -18.18 -7.55 14.79
N MET A 352 -17.57 -6.39 15.04
CA MET A 352 -16.26 -5.97 14.51
C MET A 352 -15.15 -5.98 15.59
N GLU A 353 -15.38 -6.57 16.78
CA GLU A 353 -14.40 -6.53 17.87
C GLU A 353 -13.18 -7.43 17.65
N ASN A 354 -13.31 -8.48 16.83
CA ASN A 354 -12.27 -9.50 16.62
C ASN A 354 -11.86 -9.64 15.14
N ILE A 355 -12.06 -8.60 14.35
CA ILE A 355 -11.75 -8.58 12.92
C ILE A 355 -10.56 -7.66 12.66
#